data_8c144167178bf943deaabf88a4ec7a7c
#
_entry.id   8c144167178bf943deaabf88a4ec7a7c
#
_cell.length_a   1.000
_cell.length_b   1.000
_cell.length_c   1.000
_cell.angle_alpha   90.00
_cell.angle_beta   90.00
_cell.angle_gamma   90.00
#
_symmetry.space_group_name_H-M   'P 1'
#
loop_
_entity.id
_entity.type
_entity.pdbx_description
1 polymer ?
#
loop_
_entity_poly.entity_id
_entity_poly.type
_entity_poly.pdbx_seq_one_letter_code
_entity_poly.pdbx_strand_id
1 'polypeptide(L)'
;AYGAASGGQDYNTVSISMQQLYETYLPPFRAAVDAGVDCVMSAFHDLNGIPCVCDKELLTDLLRDEMGFQGFVVSDAEAVKQCVSHGISGDEAEAAKMSLLAGNDVDMTSYDYRNYLKKLVEDGQLEEEVIHTAARRVLEKKLEYRIER
;
A
#
# COMPACT_ATOMS: atom_id res chain seq x y z
N ALA A 1 11.15 0.32 3.49
CA ALA A 1 11.47 1.61 2.90
C ALA A 1 12.83 1.58 2.24
N TYR A 2 12.95 2.23 1.11
CA TYR A 2 14.21 2.33 0.39
C TYR A 2 15.08 3.40 1.06
N GLY A 3 16.30 3.08 1.43
CA GLY A 3 17.23 4.04 2.04
C GLY A 3 17.75 5.11 1.08
N ALA A 4 16.99 5.45 0.03
CA ALA A 4 17.37 6.35 -1.05
C ALA A 4 16.58 7.66 -1.06
N ALA A 5 15.77 7.94 -0.03
CA ALA A 5 15.03 9.18 0.05
C ALA A 5 15.97 10.40 0.06
N SER A 6 15.61 11.43 -0.70
CA SER A 6 16.42 12.65 -0.85
C SER A 6 16.72 13.28 0.50
N GLY A 7 18.00 13.53 0.78
CA GLY A 7 18.47 14.09 2.05
C GLY A 7 18.31 13.16 3.24
N GLY A 8 17.98 11.88 3.05
CA GLY A 8 17.75 10.92 4.14
C GLY A 8 16.51 11.23 4.98
N GLN A 9 15.52 11.91 4.41
CA GLN A 9 14.30 12.32 5.11
C GLN A 9 13.12 11.43 4.68
N ASP A 10 12.30 10.99 5.64
CA ASP A 10 11.25 9.97 5.45
C ASP A 10 10.19 10.33 4.41
N TYR A 11 9.87 11.59 4.25
CA TYR A 11 8.80 12.07 3.35
C TYR A 11 9.30 12.54 1.98
N ASN A 12 10.60 12.49 1.75
CA ASN A 12 11.18 12.97 0.51
C ASN A 12 11.14 11.90 -0.59
N THR A 13 11.11 12.40 -1.83
CA THR A 13 11.10 11.57 -3.04
C THR A 13 12.26 10.58 -3.10
N VAL A 14 11.97 9.37 -3.53
CA VAL A 14 12.95 8.39 -3.97
C VAL A 14 12.95 8.38 -5.51
N SER A 15 14.05 8.81 -6.11
CA SER A 15 14.24 8.77 -7.55
C SER A 15 15.34 7.77 -7.90
N ILE A 16 14.95 6.60 -8.38
CA ILE A 16 15.85 5.51 -8.75
C ILE A 16 15.41 4.86 -10.06
N SER A 17 16.37 4.31 -10.81
CA SER A 17 16.03 3.54 -12.00
C SER A 17 15.38 2.19 -11.63
N MET A 18 14.58 1.63 -12.53
CA MET A 18 14.03 0.29 -12.36
C MET A 18 15.16 -0.74 -12.19
N GLN A 19 16.26 -0.61 -12.92
CA GLN A 19 17.42 -1.48 -12.75
C GLN A 19 17.95 -1.43 -11.31
N GLN A 20 18.13 -0.24 -10.75
CA GLN A 20 18.60 -0.08 -9.37
C GLN A 20 17.58 -0.63 -8.36
N LEU A 21 16.28 -0.44 -8.62
CA LEU A 21 15.21 -1.02 -7.80
C LEU A 21 15.37 -2.55 -7.74
N TYR A 22 15.44 -3.21 -8.89
CA TYR A 22 15.54 -4.68 -8.99
C TYR A 22 16.86 -5.25 -8.45
N GLU A 23 17.98 -4.59 -8.69
CA GLU A 23 19.29 -5.12 -8.31
C GLU A 23 19.65 -4.84 -6.85
N THR A 24 19.15 -3.74 -6.27
CA THR A 24 19.60 -3.28 -4.95
C THR A 24 18.50 -3.36 -3.89
N TYR A 25 17.28 -2.91 -4.21
CA TYR A 25 16.25 -2.70 -3.18
C TYR A 25 15.24 -3.83 -3.07
N LEU A 26 14.89 -4.50 -4.16
CA LEU A 26 13.91 -5.59 -4.13
C LEU A 26 14.43 -6.93 -3.59
N PRO A 27 15.71 -7.31 -3.70
CA PRO A 27 16.16 -8.62 -3.24
C PRO A 27 15.81 -8.94 -1.78
N PRO A 28 15.96 -8.03 -0.80
CA PRO A 28 15.54 -8.33 0.58
C PRO A 28 14.02 -8.49 0.73
N PHE A 29 13.21 -7.77 -0.05
CA PHE A 29 11.76 -7.95 -0.05
C PHE A 29 11.36 -9.30 -0.64
N ARG A 30 11.98 -9.70 -1.76
CA ARG A 30 11.78 -11.03 -2.35
C ARG A 30 12.14 -12.13 -1.36
N ALA A 31 13.28 -12.02 -0.69
CA ALA A 31 13.69 -12.98 0.33
C ALA A 31 12.70 -13.05 1.51
N ALA A 32 12.11 -11.93 1.92
CA ALA A 32 11.08 -11.89 2.95
C ALA A 32 9.77 -12.56 2.49
N VAL A 33 9.36 -12.32 1.24
CA VAL A 33 8.18 -12.97 0.64
C VAL A 33 8.41 -14.49 0.52
N ASP A 34 9.57 -14.91 0.03
CA ASP A 34 9.95 -16.34 -0.08
C ASP A 34 10.00 -17.03 1.30
N ALA A 35 10.33 -16.28 2.34
CA ALA A 35 10.31 -16.76 3.73
C ALA A 35 8.90 -16.77 4.36
N GLY A 36 7.87 -16.31 3.64
CA GLY A 36 6.47 -16.34 4.09
C GLY A 36 6.08 -15.18 4.99
N VAL A 37 6.57 -13.96 4.73
CA VAL A 37 6.12 -12.77 5.48
C VAL A 37 4.61 -12.54 5.27
N ASP A 38 3.90 -12.22 6.34
CA ASP A 38 2.43 -12.06 6.33
C ASP A 38 1.96 -10.63 6.14
N CYS A 39 2.81 -9.66 6.43
CA CYS A 39 2.47 -8.25 6.34
C CYS A 39 3.63 -7.45 5.75
N VAL A 40 3.30 -6.54 4.84
CA VAL A 40 4.24 -5.55 4.28
C VAL A 40 3.68 -4.17 4.53
N MET A 41 4.52 -3.22 4.93
CA MET A 41 4.13 -1.83 5.12
C MET A 41 4.53 -1.00 3.91
N SER A 42 3.59 -0.23 3.35
CA SER A 42 3.90 0.78 2.34
C SER A 42 4.54 2.02 2.99
N ALA A 43 5.49 2.63 2.29
CA ALA A 43 6.26 3.74 2.84
C ALA A 43 5.54 5.10 2.69
N PHE A 44 5.99 6.10 3.45
CA PHE A 44 5.51 7.48 3.35
C PHE A 44 5.89 8.19 2.05
N HIS A 45 7.10 7.92 1.55
CA HIS A 45 7.65 8.61 0.40
C HIS A 45 7.01 8.15 -0.92
N ASP A 46 7.24 8.93 -1.95
CA ASP A 46 6.97 8.51 -3.31
C ASP A 46 8.17 7.76 -3.93
N LEU A 47 7.89 6.89 -4.87
CA LEU A 47 8.87 6.27 -5.75
C LEU A 47 8.66 6.83 -7.15
N ASN A 48 9.67 7.58 -7.63
CA ASN A 48 9.63 8.20 -8.96
C ASN A 48 8.37 9.07 -9.21
N GLY A 49 7.87 9.73 -8.16
CA GLY A 49 6.73 10.64 -8.23
C GLY A 49 5.36 10.01 -7.89
N ILE A 50 5.30 8.70 -7.60
CA ILE A 50 4.07 8.03 -7.18
C ILE A 50 4.20 7.63 -5.71
N PRO A 51 3.34 8.12 -4.78
CA PRO A 51 3.34 7.68 -3.39
C PRO A 51 3.19 6.17 -3.28
N CYS A 52 4.09 5.53 -2.54
CA CYS A 52 4.14 4.07 -2.43
C CYS A 52 2.81 3.45 -2.01
N VAL A 53 2.03 4.14 -1.19
CA VAL A 53 0.70 3.68 -0.72
C VAL A 53 -0.35 3.66 -1.83
N CYS A 54 -0.16 4.42 -2.91
CA CYS A 54 -1.07 4.51 -4.06
C CYS A 54 -0.46 3.91 -5.34
N ASP A 55 0.69 3.27 -5.25
CA ASP A 55 1.42 2.73 -6.39
C ASP A 55 0.99 1.28 -6.67
N LYS A 56 0.10 1.13 -7.66
CA LYS A 56 -0.39 -0.19 -8.09
C LYS A 56 0.71 -1.06 -8.66
N GLU A 57 1.63 -0.49 -9.44
CA GLU A 57 2.75 -1.23 -10.02
C GLU A 57 3.62 -1.82 -8.91
N LEU A 58 3.85 -1.06 -7.83
CA LEU A 58 4.62 -1.52 -6.68
C LEU A 58 3.86 -2.56 -5.84
N LEU A 59 2.61 -2.27 -5.44
CA LEU A 59 1.88 -3.06 -4.44
C LEU A 59 1.14 -4.27 -5.02
N THR A 60 0.70 -4.19 -6.26
CA THR A 60 0.00 -5.27 -6.93
C THR A 60 0.92 -5.98 -7.92
N ASP A 61 1.33 -5.29 -8.98
CA ASP A 61 1.98 -5.94 -10.12
C ASP A 61 3.35 -6.55 -9.70
N LEU A 62 4.14 -5.81 -8.92
CA LEU A 62 5.45 -6.28 -8.46
C LEU A 62 5.34 -7.17 -7.20
N LEU A 63 4.74 -6.66 -6.13
CA LEU A 63 4.72 -7.37 -4.84
C LEU A 63 3.85 -8.65 -4.90
N ARG A 64 2.62 -8.55 -5.45
CA ARG A 64 1.70 -9.69 -5.46
C ARG A 64 1.90 -10.59 -6.67
N ASP A 65 1.90 -10.02 -7.87
CA ASP A 65 1.88 -10.83 -9.09
C ASP A 65 3.27 -11.39 -9.41
N GLU A 66 4.33 -10.57 -9.34
CA GLU A 66 5.69 -11.04 -9.65
C GLU A 66 6.36 -11.78 -8.49
N MET A 67 6.28 -11.23 -7.25
CA MET A 67 6.91 -11.87 -6.08
C MET A 67 6.06 -12.96 -5.43
N GLY A 68 4.74 -13.02 -5.72
CA GLY A 68 3.84 -14.02 -5.17
C GLY A 68 3.39 -13.77 -3.73
N PHE A 69 3.42 -12.52 -3.24
CA PHE A 69 3.00 -12.17 -1.88
C PHE A 69 1.53 -12.46 -1.64
N GLN A 70 1.22 -13.24 -0.60
CA GLN A 70 -0.13 -13.69 -0.24
C GLN A 70 -0.68 -13.03 1.03
N GLY A 71 0.09 -12.19 1.68
CA GLY A 71 -0.31 -11.49 2.89
C GLY A 71 -1.10 -10.20 2.63
N PHE A 72 -1.16 -9.33 3.62
CA PHE A 72 -1.80 -8.02 3.50
C PHE A 72 -0.79 -6.88 3.54
N VAL A 73 -1.15 -5.76 2.92
CA VAL A 73 -0.38 -4.51 2.95
C VAL A 73 -1.05 -3.54 3.90
N VAL A 74 -0.28 -2.95 4.79
CA VAL A 74 -0.70 -1.86 5.68
C VAL A 74 0.03 -0.58 5.28
N SER A 75 -0.67 0.55 5.29
CA SER A 75 -0.02 1.85 5.10
C SER A 75 0.87 2.20 6.30
N ASP A 76 1.86 3.05 6.10
CA ASP A 76 2.46 3.76 7.23
C ASP A 76 1.45 4.78 7.80
N ALA A 77 1.74 5.32 8.99
CA ALA A 77 0.80 6.19 9.71
C ALA A 77 0.42 7.42 8.87
N GLU A 78 -0.89 7.59 8.64
CA GLU A 78 -1.47 8.68 7.83
C GLU A 78 -1.01 8.74 6.36
N ALA A 79 -0.30 7.74 5.83
CA ALA A 79 0.25 7.78 4.48
C ALA A 79 -0.85 7.88 3.39
N VAL A 80 -2.03 7.30 3.61
CA VAL A 80 -3.16 7.44 2.67
C VAL A 80 -3.55 8.90 2.53
N LYS A 81 -3.78 9.59 3.63
CA LYS A 81 -4.12 11.02 3.65
C LYS A 81 -3.05 11.90 2.99
N GLN A 82 -1.79 11.52 3.13
CA GLN A 82 -0.67 12.28 2.57
C GLN A 82 -0.63 12.29 1.03
N CYS A 83 -1.37 11.39 0.35
CA CYS A 83 -1.53 11.44 -1.10
C CYS A 83 -2.08 12.78 -1.59
N VAL A 84 -2.91 13.45 -0.78
CA VAL A 84 -3.37 14.83 -1.06
C VAL A 84 -2.20 15.81 -1.03
N SER A 85 -1.33 15.72 -0.03
CA SER A 85 -0.14 16.59 0.11
C SER A 85 0.89 16.33 -0.98
N HIS A 86 1.00 15.09 -1.48
CA HIS A 86 1.81 14.74 -2.65
C HIS A 86 1.22 15.24 -3.97
N GLY A 87 -0.03 15.76 -3.96
CA GLY A 87 -0.68 16.31 -5.14
C GLY A 87 -1.16 15.28 -6.16
N ILE A 88 -1.28 14.00 -5.77
CA ILE A 88 -1.74 12.93 -6.66
C ILE A 88 -3.24 12.65 -6.52
N SER A 89 -3.87 13.08 -5.43
CA SER A 89 -5.31 13.04 -5.23
C SER A 89 -5.86 14.44 -4.93
N GLY A 90 -7.08 14.69 -5.35
CA GLY A 90 -7.77 15.97 -5.12
C GLY A 90 -8.32 16.10 -3.71
N ASP A 91 -8.65 14.99 -3.07
CA ASP A 91 -9.18 14.92 -1.71
C ASP A 91 -8.88 13.57 -1.04
N GLU A 92 -9.27 13.43 0.22
CA GLU A 92 -9.05 12.22 1.02
C GLU A 92 -9.89 11.03 0.54
N ALA A 93 -11.07 11.27 -0.07
CA ALA A 93 -11.90 10.18 -0.61
C ALA A 93 -11.24 9.56 -1.85
N GLU A 94 -10.70 10.38 -2.73
CA GLU A 94 -9.94 9.92 -3.88
C GLU A 94 -8.66 9.21 -3.44
N ALA A 95 -7.94 9.73 -2.43
CA ALA A 95 -6.77 9.08 -1.84
C ALA A 95 -7.09 7.68 -1.31
N ALA A 96 -8.18 7.54 -0.55
CA ALA A 96 -8.66 6.26 -0.03
C ALA A 96 -8.94 5.26 -1.16
N LYS A 97 -9.65 5.70 -2.19
CA LYS A 97 -9.96 4.88 -3.38
C LYS A 97 -8.68 4.44 -4.10
N MET A 98 -7.77 5.36 -4.40
CA MET A 98 -6.53 5.09 -5.09
C MET A 98 -5.66 4.10 -4.33
N SER A 99 -5.50 4.30 -3.02
CA SER A 99 -4.71 3.44 -2.15
C SER A 99 -5.27 2.01 -2.09
N LEU A 100 -6.59 1.87 -1.91
CA LEU A 100 -7.23 0.56 -1.88
C LEU A 100 -7.09 -0.17 -3.23
N LEU A 101 -7.30 0.53 -4.35
CA LEU A 101 -7.15 -0.02 -5.70
C LEU A 101 -5.69 -0.38 -6.04
N ALA A 102 -4.73 0.31 -5.44
CA ALA A 102 -3.31 -0.03 -5.60
C ALA A 102 -2.93 -1.34 -4.88
N GLY A 103 -3.72 -1.80 -3.91
CA GLY A 103 -3.48 -3.03 -3.17
C GLY A 103 -3.04 -2.82 -1.73
N ASN A 104 -3.18 -1.60 -1.18
CA ASN A 104 -3.03 -1.33 0.25
C ASN A 104 -4.32 -1.77 0.97
N ASP A 105 -4.24 -2.77 1.83
CA ASP A 105 -5.41 -3.41 2.44
C ASP A 105 -5.85 -2.73 3.73
N VAL A 106 -4.93 -2.09 4.46
CA VAL A 106 -5.18 -1.48 5.76
C VAL A 106 -4.68 -0.05 5.79
N ASP A 107 -5.55 0.88 6.15
CA ASP A 107 -5.22 2.27 6.41
C ASP A 107 -4.83 2.46 7.88
N MET A 108 -3.58 2.87 8.12
CA MET A 108 -3.08 3.11 9.47
C MET A 108 -3.30 4.58 9.87
N THR A 109 -4.20 4.80 10.82
CA THR A 109 -4.44 6.05 11.56
C THR A 109 -5.03 7.23 10.79
N SER A 110 -5.07 7.25 9.45
CA SER A 110 -5.73 8.34 8.70
C SER A 110 -7.25 8.29 8.81
N TYR A 111 -7.80 7.10 9.03
CA TYR A 111 -9.24 6.81 9.06
C TYR A 111 -9.96 7.04 7.72
N ASP A 112 -9.25 7.23 6.62
CA ASP A 112 -9.83 7.55 5.32
C ASP A 112 -10.65 6.38 4.76
N TYR A 113 -10.20 5.14 4.95
CA TYR A 113 -10.98 3.96 4.58
C TYR A 113 -12.30 3.91 5.33
N ARG A 114 -12.28 4.15 6.64
CA ARG A 114 -13.49 4.17 7.47
C ARG A 114 -14.45 5.28 7.09
N ASN A 115 -13.93 6.44 6.74
CA ASN A 115 -14.72 7.63 6.50
C ASN A 115 -15.33 7.65 5.08
N TYR A 116 -14.64 7.10 4.08
CA TYR A 116 -14.99 7.35 2.68
C TYR A 116 -15.37 6.10 1.89
N LEU A 117 -14.80 4.90 2.15
CA LEU A 117 -15.01 3.75 1.27
C LEU A 117 -16.49 3.34 1.13
N LYS A 118 -17.25 3.36 2.23
CA LYS A 118 -18.69 3.03 2.19
C LYS A 118 -19.44 3.93 1.23
N LYS A 119 -19.21 5.24 1.33
CA LYS A 119 -19.88 6.23 0.47
C LYS A 119 -19.47 6.06 -1.00
N LEU A 120 -18.21 5.79 -1.27
CA LEU A 120 -17.71 5.55 -2.63
C LEU A 120 -18.40 4.34 -3.29
N VAL A 121 -18.70 3.29 -2.51
CA VAL A 121 -19.48 2.14 -3.00
C VAL A 121 -20.94 2.54 -3.24
N GLU A 122 -21.58 3.21 -2.29
CA GLU A 122 -22.97 3.67 -2.41
C GLU A 122 -23.18 4.62 -3.62
N ASP A 123 -22.17 5.43 -3.94
CA ASP A 123 -22.17 6.36 -5.08
C ASP A 123 -21.76 5.67 -6.42
N GLY A 124 -21.46 4.36 -6.40
CA GLY A 124 -21.04 3.59 -7.58
C GLY A 124 -19.65 3.94 -8.11
N GLN A 125 -18.81 4.56 -7.28
CA GLN A 125 -17.45 4.96 -7.65
C GLN A 125 -16.38 3.91 -7.31
N LEU A 126 -16.73 2.92 -6.50
CA LEU A 126 -15.87 1.82 -6.08
C LEU A 126 -16.68 0.52 -6.04
N GLU A 127 -16.12 -0.54 -6.59
CA GLU A 127 -16.72 -1.88 -6.50
C GLU A 127 -16.54 -2.46 -5.09
N GLU A 128 -17.63 -2.95 -4.49
CA GLU A 128 -17.60 -3.51 -3.13
C GLU A 128 -16.64 -4.69 -3.00
N GLU A 129 -16.46 -5.49 -4.05
CA GLU A 129 -15.55 -6.65 -4.06
C GLU A 129 -14.08 -6.27 -3.78
N VAL A 130 -13.67 -5.05 -4.09
CA VAL A 130 -12.31 -4.56 -3.77
C VAL A 130 -12.13 -4.48 -2.26
N ILE A 131 -13.15 -3.97 -1.53
CA ILE A 131 -13.15 -3.93 -0.06
C ILE A 131 -13.15 -5.34 0.51
N HIS A 132 -13.98 -6.23 -0.03
CA HIS A 132 -14.05 -7.63 0.40
C HIS A 132 -12.71 -8.35 0.21
N THR A 133 -12.01 -8.08 -0.88
CA THR A 133 -10.70 -8.66 -1.15
C THR A 133 -9.65 -8.20 -0.13
N ALA A 134 -9.59 -6.90 0.17
CA ALA A 134 -8.68 -6.36 1.18
C ALA A 134 -9.00 -6.92 2.59
N ALA A 135 -10.28 -6.91 2.98
CA ALA A 135 -10.72 -7.46 4.25
C ALA A 135 -10.41 -8.95 4.40
N ARG A 136 -10.62 -9.74 3.32
CA ARG A 136 -10.35 -11.18 3.29
C ARG A 136 -8.88 -11.47 3.62
N ARG A 137 -7.92 -10.77 3.00
CA ARG A 137 -6.49 -10.96 3.26
C ARG A 137 -6.14 -10.78 4.73
N VAL A 138 -6.70 -9.76 5.37
CA VAL A 138 -6.48 -9.51 6.81
C VAL A 138 -7.14 -10.58 7.67
N LEU A 139 -8.39 -10.97 7.34
CA LEU A 139 -9.14 -11.97 8.11
C LEU A 139 -8.52 -13.36 8.00
N GLU A 140 -8.02 -13.75 6.84
CA GLU A 140 -7.32 -15.03 6.63
C GLU A 140 -6.11 -15.14 7.56
N LYS A 141 -5.30 -14.07 7.68
CA LYS A 141 -4.16 -14.05 8.61
C LYS A 141 -4.59 -14.07 10.08
N LYS A 142 -5.65 -13.35 10.43
CA LYS A 142 -6.22 -13.42 11.79
C LYS A 142 -6.67 -14.84 12.14
N LEU A 143 -7.32 -15.54 11.25
CA LEU A 143 -7.77 -16.91 11.45
C LEU A 143 -6.57 -17.88 11.56
N GLU A 144 -5.58 -17.72 10.70
CA GLU A 144 -4.35 -18.54 10.74
C GLU A 144 -3.65 -18.44 12.09
N TYR A 145 -3.54 -17.24 12.65
CA TYR A 145 -2.93 -17.01 13.97
C TYR A 145 -3.90 -17.09 15.15
N ARG A 146 -5.17 -17.48 14.92
CA ARG A 146 -6.22 -17.59 15.95
C ARG A 146 -6.43 -16.29 16.74
N ILE A 147 -6.36 -15.15 16.07
CA ILE A 147 -6.60 -13.84 16.67
C ILE A 147 -8.12 -13.58 16.68
N GLU A 148 -8.76 -13.84 17.81
CA GLU A 148 -10.22 -13.72 18.01
C GLU A 148 -10.65 -12.32 18.46
N ARG A 149 -10.31 -11.25 17.72
CA ARG A 149 -10.80 -9.90 18.05
C ARG A 149 -11.18 -9.11 16.82
#